data_cf4d66e33f4e42c802b264d670a0cf52
#
_entry.id   cf4d66e33f4e42c802b264d670a0cf52
#
_cell.length_a   1.000
_cell.length_b   1.000
_cell.length_c   1.000
_cell.angle_alpha   90.00
_cell.angle_beta   90.00
_cell.angle_gamma   90.00
#
_symmetry.space_group_name_H-M   'P 1'
#
loop_
_entity.id
_entity.type
_entity.pdbx_description
1 polymer ?
#
loop_
_entity_poly.entity_id
_entity_poly.type
_entity_poly.pdbx_seq_one_letter_code
_entity_poly.pdbx_strand_id
1 'polypeptide(L)'
;MPTREISLILLSTLQCNAACEYCFEHRAPDRLTIDRLEVLIGKVLDYLQSQSIGSLTIYWQGGEAMLVSPDWYDHAYDLISEAAAKRGVAIRHCLQSNLLAYTKEWNPLIARMFGNSIGTSVDYPNLHRKLPGRSPAHYDKMWLRKLREAQ
;
A
#
# COMPACT_ATOMS: atom_id res chain seq x y z
N MET A 1 6.33 17.34 24.37
CA MET A 1 6.45 15.89 24.45
C MET A 1 6.48 15.34 23.03
N PRO A 2 7.29 14.33 22.71
CA PRO A 2 7.23 13.72 21.39
C PRO A 2 5.80 13.18 21.17
N THR A 3 5.18 13.54 20.06
CA THR A 3 3.89 13.01 19.65
C THR A 3 4.05 11.51 19.46
N ARG A 4 3.30 10.72 20.22
CA ARG A 4 3.26 9.27 20.01
C ARG A 4 2.66 9.01 18.65
N GLU A 5 3.34 8.23 17.82
CA GLU A 5 2.90 7.79 16.49
C GLU A 5 2.75 6.27 16.49
N ILE A 6 1.73 5.78 15.82
CA ILE A 6 1.56 4.36 15.51
C ILE A 6 1.65 4.16 14.01
N SER A 7 2.25 3.06 13.61
CA SER A 7 2.27 2.59 12.24
C SER A 7 1.35 1.37 12.09
N LEU A 8 0.52 1.38 11.07
CA LEU A 8 -0.38 0.29 10.70
C LEU A 8 -0.01 -0.22 9.32
N ILE A 9 0.24 -1.51 9.18
CA ILE A 9 0.42 -2.15 7.88
C ILE A 9 -0.93 -2.73 7.48
N LEU A 10 -1.47 -2.28 6.34
CA LEU A 10 -2.73 -2.75 5.77
C LEU A 10 -2.47 -3.52 4.48
N LEU A 11 -2.95 -4.74 4.46
CA LEU A 11 -2.94 -5.61 3.28
C LEU A 11 -4.25 -5.38 2.50
N SER A 12 -4.19 -4.59 1.43
CA SER A 12 -5.37 -4.33 0.59
C SER A 12 -5.81 -5.57 -0.22
N THR A 13 -4.86 -6.45 -0.51
CA THR A 13 -5.09 -7.74 -1.17
C THR A 13 -3.98 -8.73 -0.86
N LEU A 14 -4.29 -10.02 -0.90
CA LEU A 14 -3.29 -11.10 -0.87
C LEU A 14 -2.89 -11.58 -2.27
N GLN A 15 -3.50 -11.03 -3.33
CA GLN A 15 -3.09 -11.30 -4.71
C GLN A 15 -1.75 -10.64 -5.03
N CYS A 16 -0.93 -11.32 -5.84
CA CYS A 16 0.33 -10.77 -6.33
C CYS A 16 0.58 -11.24 -7.77
N ASN A 17 1.10 -10.33 -8.59
CA ASN A 17 1.51 -10.59 -9.97
C ASN A 17 2.97 -11.05 -10.09
N ALA A 18 3.73 -11.09 -8.99
CA ALA A 18 5.09 -11.62 -8.92
C ALA A 18 5.12 -13.00 -8.26
N ALA A 19 6.25 -13.72 -8.41
CA ALA A 19 6.48 -15.07 -7.87
C ALA A 19 7.84 -15.15 -7.15
N CYS A 20 8.13 -14.15 -6.29
CA CYS A 20 9.39 -14.10 -5.55
C CYS A 20 9.57 -15.32 -4.65
N GLU A 21 10.74 -15.97 -4.71
CA GLU A 21 11.01 -17.25 -4.02
C GLU A 21 11.08 -17.10 -2.48
N TYR A 22 11.46 -15.93 -2.01
CA TYR A 22 11.56 -15.62 -0.57
C TYR A 22 10.30 -14.97 0.02
N CYS A 23 9.21 -14.85 -0.78
CA CYS A 23 8.00 -14.19 -0.30
C CYS A 23 7.35 -15.00 0.82
N PHE A 24 7.18 -14.37 1.97
CA PHE A 24 6.52 -14.97 3.14
C PHE A 24 4.99 -14.84 3.09
N GLU A 25 4.46 -13.98 2.21
CA GLU A 25 3.02 -13.77 2.10
C GLU A 25 2.33 -14.99 1.46
N HIS A 26 1.25 -15.41 2.11
CA HIS A 26 0.37 -16.42 1.56
C HIS A 26 -0.51 -15.79 0.48
N ARG A 27 -0.34 -16.22 -0.78
CA ARG A 27 -1.13 -15.72 -1.90
C ARG A 27 -2.54 -16.29 -1.86
N ALA A 28 -3.53 -15.42 -1.87
CA ALA A 28 -4.93 -15.76 -1.90
C ALA A 28 -5.71 -14.72 -2.72
N PRO A 29 -6.92 -15.07 -3.22
CA PRO A 29 -7.75 -14.11 -3.95
C PRO A 29 -8.38 -13.04 -3.07
N ASP A 30 -8.11 -13.05 -1.78
CA ASP A 30 -8.73 -12.19 -0.79
C ASP A 30 -8.37 -10.71 -1.01
N ARG A 31 -9.38 -9.87 -0.81
CA ARG A 31 -9.27 -8.41 -0.86
C ARG A 31 -9.96 -7.79 0.35
N LEU A 32 -9.40 -6.71 0.85
CA LEU A 32 -10.02 -5.90 1.87
C LEU A 32 -11.21 -5.15 1.24
N THR A 33 -12.40 -5.33 1.81
CA THR A 33 -13.59 -4.58 1.39
C THR A 33 -13.65 -3.23 2.11
N ILE A 34 -14.35 -2.26 1.53
CA ILE A 34 -14.56 -0.94 2.15
C ILE A 34 -15.27 -1.07 3.50
N ASP A 35 -16.28 -1.92 3.60
CA ASP A 35 -17.03 -2.14 4.86
C ASP A 35 -16.12 -2.68 5.97
N ARG A 36 -15.24 -3.63 5.65
CA ARG A 36 -14.25 -4.16 6.60
C ARG A 36 -13.21 -3.12 6.99
N LEU A 37 -12.77 -2.31 6.02
CA LEU A 37 -11.85 -1.20 6.26
C LEU A 37 -12.47 -0.19 7.21
N GLU A 38 -13.74 0.19 7.01
CA GLU A 38 -14.47 1.12 7.87
C GLU A 38 -14.49 0.66 9.33
N VAL A 39 -14.89 -0.60 9.55
CA VAL A 39 -14.91 -1.20 10.89
C VAL A 39 -13.51 -1.24 11.51
N LEU A 40 -12.50 -1.62 10.75
CA LEU A 40 -11.12 -1.69 11.22
C LEU A 40 -10.59 -0.31 11.62
N ILE A 41 -10.74 0.67 10.72
CA ILE A 41 -10.26 2.04 10.95
C ILE A 41 -10.99 2.69 12.13
N GLY A 42 -12.30 2.47 12.26
CA GLY A 42 -13.06 2.93 13.41
C GLY A 42 -12.44 2.45 14.74
N LYS A 43 -12.18 1.15 14.85
CA LYS A 43 -11.54 0.56 16.05
C LYS A 43 -10.13 1.09 16.32
N VAL A 44 -9.32 1.24 15.26
CA VAL A 44 -7.95 1.77 15.38
C VAL A 44 -8.00 3.21 15.88
N LEU A 45 -8.83 4.06 15.29
CA LEU A 45 -8.95 5.46 15.66
C LEU A 45 -9.52 5.64 17.09
N ASP A 46 -10.49 4.81 17.49
CA ASP A 46 -11.02 4.82 18.87
C ASP A 46 -9.92 4.43 19.87
N TYR A 47 -9.08 3.44 19.54
CA TYR A 47 -7.93 3.09 20.35
C TYR A 47 -6.93 4.27 20.45
N LEU A 48 -6.57 4.90 19.33
CA LEU A 48 -5.65 6.04 19.32
C LEU A 48 -6.17 7.19 20.19
N GLN A 49 -7.44 7.49 20.07
CA GLN A 49 -8.09 8.52 20.89
C GLN A 49 -8.04 8.17 22.38
N SER A 50 -8.34 6.92 22.75
CA SER A 50 -8.27 6.45 24.15
C SER A 50 -6.87 6.54 24.75
N GLN A 51 -5.83 6.42 23.93
CA GLN A 51 -4.41 6.50 24.32
C GLN A 51 -3.81 7.91 24.14
N SER A 52 -4.58 8.90 23.73
CA SER A 52 -4.13 10.27 23.42
C SER A 52 -2.99 10.27 22.38
N ILE A 53 -3.10 9.41 21.35
CA ILE A 53 -2.16 9.31 20.24
C ILE A 53 -2.70 10.11 19.07
N GLY A 54 -1.96 11.15 18.64
CA GLY A 54 -2.42 12.13 17.66
C GLY A 54 -2.07 11.84 16.22
N SER A 55 -1.29 10.77 15.94
CA SER A 55 -0.88 10.47 14.56
C SER A 55 -0.82 8.97 14.24
N LEU A 56 -1.17 8.63 13.00
CA LEU A 56 -1.15 7.28 12.45
C LEU A 56 -0.51 7.30 11.08
N THR A 57 0.50 6.46 10.85
CA THR A 57 1.01 6.18 9.51
C THR A 57 0.46 4.83 9.03
N ILE A 58 -0.18 4.83 7.86
CA ILE A 58 -0.72 3.63 7.23
C ILE A 58 0.19 3.24 6.05
N TYR A 59 0.78 2.06 6.14
CA TYR A 59 1.56 1.44 5.06
C TYR A 59 0.66 0.47 4.29
N TRP A 60 0.33 0.85 3.07
CA TRP A 60 -0.45 0.01 2.16
C TRP A 60 0.47 -0.98 1.48
N GLN A 61 0.24 -2.23 1.77
CA GLN A 61 0.98 -3.37 1.23
C GLN A 61 0.00 -4.46 0.81
N GLY A 62 0.46 -5.69 0.81
CA GLY A 62 -0.27 -6.90 0.50
C GLY A 62 0.58 -7.84 -0.32
N GLY A 63 -0.03 -8.67 -1.14
CA GLY A 63 0.68 -9.34 -2.21
C GLY A 63 1.25 -8.31 -3.18
N GLU A 64 0.36 -7.57 -3.86
CA GLU A 64 0.70 -6.39 -4.65
C GLU A 64 -0.44 -5.37 -4.55
N ALA A 65 -0.19 -4.26 -3.88
CA ALA A 65 -1.19 -3.24 -3.59
C ALA A 65 -1.82 -2.64 -4.85
N MET A 66 -1.07 -2.45 -5.93
CA MET A 66 -1.56 -1.89 -7.19
C MET A 66 -2.44 -2.84 -8.02
N LEU A 67 -2.71 -4.06 -7.55
CA LEU A 67 -3.74 -4.93 -8.13
C LEU A 67 -5.16 -4.56 -7.68
N VAL A 68 -5.28 -3.70 -6.68
CA VAL A 68 -6.54 -3.03 -6.31
C VAL A 68 -6.62 -1.72 -7.07
N SER A 69 -7.79 -1.35 -7.55
CA SER A 69 -7.95 -0.16 -8.40
C SER A 69 -7.64 1.16 -7.66
N PRO A 70 -7.18 2.21 -8.37
CA PRO A 70 -7.06 3.55 -7.79
C PRO A 70 -8.35 4.07 -7.17
N ASP A 71 -9.52 3.81 -7.78
CA ASP A 71 -10.83 4.24 -7.29
C ASP A 71 -11.15 3.68 -5.90
N TRP A 72 -10.76 2.42 -5.65
CA TRP A 72 -10.93 1.82 -4.33
C TRP A 72 -10.10 2.56 -3.27
N TYR A 73 -8.85 2.89 -3.58
CA TYR A 73 -7.99 3.66 -2.68
C TYR A 73 -8.47 5.08 -2.47
N ASP A 74 -9.02 5.72 -3.51
CA ASP A 74 -9.58 7.07 -3.41
C ASP A 74 -10.76 7.08 -2.44
N HIS A 75 -11.66 6.09 -2.55
CA HIS A 75 -12.75 5.90 -1.60
C HIS A 75 -12.23 5.58 -0.18
N ALA A 76 -11.24 4.72 -0.05
CA ALA A 76 -10.61 4.41 1.23
C ALA A 76 -9.97 5.66 1.88
N TYR A 77 -9.35 6.53 1.07
CA TYR A 77 -8.78 7.78 1.52
C TYR A 77 -9.83 8.73 2.10
N ASP A 78 -10.95 8.90 1.40
CA ASP A 78 -12.06 9.76 1.88
C ASP A 78 -12.63 9.23 3.19
N LEU A 79 -12.92 7.94 3.27
CA LEU A 79 -13.43 7.29 4.47
C LEU A 79 -12.50 7.46 5.66
N ILE A 80 -11.21 7.19 5.49
CA ILE A 80 -10.20 7.30 6.56
C ILE A 80 -10.03 8.76 6.98
N SER A 81 -9.95 9.69 6.02
CA SER A 81 -9.77 11.12 6.29
C SER A 81 -10.93 11.69 7.10
N GLU A 82 -12.16 11.36 6.73
CA GLU A 82 -13.36 11.79 7.46
C GLU A 82 -13.39 11.22 8.89
N ALA A 83 -13.13 9.91 9.03
CA ALA A 83 -13.13 9.25 10.34
C ALA A 83 -12.03 9.79 11.27
N ALA A 84 -10.85 10.07 10.72
CA ALA A 84 -9.72 10.63 11.46
C ALA A 84 -9.94 12.08 11.87
N ALA A 85 -10.50 12.91 10.98
CA ALA A 85 -10.83 14.30 11.27
C ALA A 85 -11.80 14.42 12.45
N LYS A 86 -12.81 13.56 12.52
CA LYS A 86 -13.78 13.51 13.65
C LYS A 86 -13.10 13.23 15.01
N ARG A 87 -11.91 12.62 15.00
CA ARG A 87 -11.16 12.23 16.23
C ARG A 87 -9.88 13.04 16.45
N GLY A 88 -9.60 14.01 15.58
CA GLY A 88 -8.40 14.85 15.69
C GLY A 88 -7.09 14.08 15.50
N VAL A 89 -7.10 12.98 14.73
CA VAL A 89 -5.92 12.16 14.41
C VAL A 89 -5.37 12.55 13.06
N ALA A 90 -4.08 12.87 12.99
CA ALA A 90 -3.38 13.09 11.72
C ALA A 90 -3.02 11.76 11.06
N ILE A 91 -3.29 11.63 9.76
CA ILE A 91 -2.99 10.41 9.00
C ILE A 91 -1.93 10.68 7.94
N ARG A 92 -0.98 9.76 7.82
CA ARG A 92 -0.06 9.68 6.69
C ARG A 92 -0.22 8.32 6.00
N HIS A 93 -0.28 8.35 4.67
CA HIS A 93 -0.35 7.15 3.85
C HIS A 93 0.97 6.92 3.12
N CYS A 94 1.42 5.68 3.11
CA CYS A 94 2.60 5.22 2.36
C CYS A 94 2.19 4.02 1.50
N LEU A 95 2.56 4.00 0.23
CA LEU A 95 2.31 2.89 -0.68
C LEU A 95 3.59 2.12 -0.94
N GLN A 96 3.55 0.81 -0.79
CA GLN A 96 4.63 -0.11 -1.17
C GLN A 96 4.16 -1.00 -2.30
N SER A 97 4.85 -0.98 -3.44
CA SER A 97 4.49 -1.71 -4.65
C SER A 97 5.71 -2.27 -5.38
N ASN A 98 5.53 -3.38 -6.07
CA ASN A 98 6.52 -3.88 -7.04
C ASN A 98 6.50 -3.11 -8.37
N LEU A 99 5.63 -2.13 -8.54
CA LEU A 99 5.40 -1.29 -9.70
C LEU A 99 4.90 -1.98 -10.97
N LEU A 100 4.88 -3.31 -11.06
CA LEU A 100 4.55 -4.00 -12.31
C LEU A 100 3.12 -3.72 -12.81
N ALA A 101 2.21 -3.40 -11.90
CA ALA A 101 0.83 -3.02 -12.22
C ALA A 101 0.62 -1.50 -12.37
N TYR A 102 1.67 -0.69 -12.21
CA TYR A 102 1.57 0.75 -12.34
C TYR A 102 1.13 1.17 -13.75
N THR A 103 0.20 2.10 -13.79
CA THR A 103 -0.22 2.86 -14.98
C THR A 103 -0.36 4.35 -14.60
N LYS A 104 -0.41 5.24 -15.59
CA LYS A 104 -0.59 6.70 -15.35
C LYS A 104 -1.92 7.05 -14.67
N GLU A 105 -2.88 6.15 -14.67
CA GLU A 105 -4.15 6.31 -13.94
C GLU A 105 -3.96 6.42 -12.42
N TRP A 106 -2.82 5.93 -11.91
CA TRP A 106 -2.46 6.07 -10.50
C TRP A 106 -2.00 7.47 -10.10
N ASN A 107 -1.55 8.31 -11.07
CA ASN A 107 -0.91 9.58 -10.75
C ASN A 107 -1.79 10.54 -9.92
N PRO A 108 -3.08 10.74 -10.21
CA PRO A 108 -3.92 11.62 -9.40
C PRO A 108 -4.01 11.15 -7.94
N LEU A 109 -4.16 9.85 -7.73
CA LEU A 109 -4.21 9.25 -6.40
C LEU A 109 -2.87 9.35 -5.68
N ILE A 110 -1.75 9.09 -6.38
CA ILE A 110 -0.40 9.19 -5.81
C ILE A 110 -0.14 10.61 -5.31
N ALA A 111 -0.55 11.61 -6.06
CA ALA A 111 -0.45 13.00 -5.65
C ALA A 111 -1.33 13.30 -4.42
N ARG A 112 -2.57 12.84 -4.43
CA ARG A 112 -3.57 13.13 -3.40
C ARG A 112 -3.30 12.42 -2.08
N MET A 113 -3.02 11.12 -2.14
CA MET A 113 -2.97 10.23 -0.97
C MET A 113 -1.55 9.95 -0.48
N PHE A 114 -0.58 9.88 -1.39
CA PHE A 114 0.76 9.37 -1.08
C PHE A 114 1.88 10.43 -1.23
N GLY A 115 1.51 11.72 -1.36
CA GLY A 115 2.47 12.82 -1.41
C GLY A 115 3.46 12.73 -2.58
N ASN A 116 3.00 12.29 -3.75
CA ASN A 116 3.82 12.05 -4.96
C ASN A 116 4.95 11.04 -4.74
N SER A 117 4.76 10.05 -3.88
CA SER A 117 5.80 9.07 -3.54
C SER A 117 5.26 7.65 -3.50
N ILE A 118 6.00 6.72 -4.08
CA ILE A 118 5.76 5.27 -4.02
C ILE A 118 7.01 4.60 -3.50
N GLY A 119 6.87 3.76 -2.48
CA GLY A 119 7.92 2.83 -2.07
C GLY A 119 7.99 1.65 -3.04
N THR A 120 9.18 1.30 -3.49
CA THR A 120 9.41 0.09 -4.28
C THR A 120 10.67 -0.62 -3.83
N SER A 121 10.81 -1.88 -4.22
CA SER A 121 11.96 -2.71 -3.83
C SER A 121 12.67 -3.27 -5.04
N VAL A 122 13.99 -3.28 -4.97
CA VAL A 122 14.88 -3.90 -5.95
C VAL A 122 15.91 -4.77 -5.24
N ASP A 123 16.22 -5.91 -5.82
CA ASP A 123 17.30 -6.77 -5.34
C ASP A 123 18.49 -6.66 -6.30
N TYR A 124 19.71 -6.57 -5.77
CA TYR A 124 20.92 -6.53 -6.59
C TYR A 124 22.05 -7.38 -5.99
N PRO A 125 22.53 -8.40 -6.71
CA PRO A 125 21.93 -8.97 -7.93
C PRO A 125 20.56 -9.62 -7.64
N ASN A 126 19.63 -9.55 -8.61
CA ASN A 126 18.34 -10.21 -8.47
C ASN A 126 18.45 -11.69 -8.87
N LEU A 127 18.30 -12.58 -7.89
CA LEU A 127 18.34 -14.03 -8.08
C LEU A 127 16.97 -14.70 -7.86
N HIS A 128 16.08 -14.05 -7.10
CA HIS A 128 14.88 -14.69 -6.56
C HIS A 128 13.57 -13.98 -6.88
N ARG A 129 13.63 -12.68 -7.24
CA ARG A 129 12.44 -11.90 -7.59
C ARG A 129 12.09 -12.13 -9.05
N LYS A 130 10.92 -12.71 -9.30
CA LYS A 130 10.51 -13.13 -10.66
C LYS A 130 8.99 -13.03 -10.87
N LEU A 131 8.59 -13.07 -12.11
CA LEU A 131 7.20 -13.31 -12.52
C LEU A 131 6.94 -14.82 -12.60
N PRO A 132 5.68 -15.27 -12.53
CA PRO A 132 5.33 -16.67 -12.78
C PRO A 132 5.89 -17.15 -14.12
N GLY A 133 6.68 -18.23 -14.08
CA GLY A 133 7.27 -18.84 -15.29
C GLY A 133 8.31 -18.00 -16.04
N ARG A 134 8.85 -16.94 -15.41
CA ARG A 134 9.86 -16.06 -16.02
C ARG A 134 11.13 -15.98 -15.16
N SER A 135 12.22 -15.56 -15.79
CA SER A 135 13.51 -15.37 -15.10
C SER A 135 13.55 -14.07 -14.28
N PRO A 136 14.46 -13.98 -13.29
CA PRO A 136 14.73 -12.73 -12.59
C PRO A 136 15.11 -11.57 -13.52
N ALA A 137 15.92 -11.82 -14.54
CA ALA A 137 16.30 -10.80 -15.53
C ALA A 137 15.09 -10.23 -16.30
N HIS A 138 14.06 -11.05 -16.54
CA HIS A 138 12.83 -10.57 -17.16
C HIS A 138 12.04 -9.65 -16.21
N TYR A 139 12.00 -9.99 -14.92
CA TYR A 139 11.42 -9.13 -13.89
C TYR A 139 12.11 -7.76 -13.86
N ASP A 140 13.43 -7.74 -13.80
CA ASP A 140 14.21 -6.50 -13.72
C ASP A 140 13.96 -5.59 -14.92
N LYS A 141 13.89 -6.18 -16.12
CA LYS A 141 13.58 -5.44 -17.37
C LYS A 141 12.20 -4.78 -17.28
N MET A 142 11.19 -5.49 -16.79
CA MET A 142 9.85 -4.96 -16.64
C MET A 142 9.78 -3.90 -15.54
N TRP A 143 10.40 -4.17 -14.40
CA TRP A 143 10.46 -3.24 -13.28
C TRP A 143 11.13 -1.92 -13.67
N LEU A 144 12.30 -1.97 -14.34
CA LEU A 144 12.99 -0.78 -14.84
C LEU A 144 12.15 0.03 -15.83
N ARG A 145 11.38 -0.63 -16.69
CA ARG A 145 10.45 0.05 -17.59
C ARG A 145 9.39 0.80 -16.79
N LYS A 146 8.75 0.13 -15.82
CA LYS A 146 7.71 0.72 -14.98
C LYS A 146 8.23 1.85 -14.09
N LEU A 147 9.44 1.71 -13.58
CA LEU A 147 10.09 2.78 -12.83
C LEU A 147 10.26 4.06 -13.67
N ARG A 148 10.67 3.93 -14.93
CA ARG A 148 10.79 5.07 -15.87
C ARG A 148 9.43 5.67 -16.24
N GLU A 149 8.39 4.85 -16.34
CA GLU A 149 7.00 5.32 -16.59
C GLU A 149 6.44 6.12 -15.39
N ALA A 150 6.91 5.83 -14.18
CA ALA A 150 6.44 6.44 -12.93
C ALA A 150 7.21 7.72 -12.52
N GLN A 151 8.34 8.00 -13.16
CA GLN A 151 9.15 9.22 -12.98
C GLN A 151 8.61 10.39 -13.81
#